data_103b1cebb220ca8126a925702621cd8a
#
_entry.id   103b1cebb220ca8126a925702621cd8a
#
_cell.length_a   1.000
_cell.length_b   1.000
_cell.length_c   1.000
_cell.angle_alpha   90.00
_cell.angle_beta   90.00
_cell.angle_gamma   90.00
#
_symmetry.space_group_name_H-M   'P 1'
#
loop_
_entity.id
_entity.type
_entity.pdbx_description
1 polymer ?
#
loop_
_entity_poly.entity_id
_entity_poly.type
_entity_poly.pdbx_seq_one_letter_code
_entity_poly.pdbx_strand_id
1 'polypeptide(L)'
;MKEILSSHPGHYYDWKHGRIYYTKTGSGAPLLLIHDLHPASSSYEWSRMMKKLEKTNTVYTIDLLGCGRSDKPNITYTNYLYVQLIDNFIKDVIKEKTDVVATGSSVSFTVMACNMEKNLFKKIILINPEEMSVLNRTPDKKKNVAKFLLDLPVIGTFLYNTT
;
A
#
# COMPACT_ATOMS: atom_id res chain seq x y z
N MET A 1 7.79 -12.54 17.12
CA MET A 1 7.27 -11.55 16.18
C MET A 1 8.38 -10.75 15.44
N LYS A 2 9.52 -10.45 16.06
CA LYS A 2 10.65 -9.74 15.40
C LYS A 2 11.34 -10.51 14.27
N GLU A 3 11.42 -11.83 14.29
CA GLU A 3 12.18 -12.62 13.31
C GLU A 3 11.52 -12.74 11.93
N ILE A 4 10.19 -12.68 11.85
CA ILE A 4 9.49 -12.79 10.55
C ILE A 4 9.56 -11.49 9.75
N LEU A 5 9.74 -10.36 10.43
CA LEU A 5 9.87 -9.04 9.80
C LEU A 5 11.29 -8.73 9.31
N SER A 6 12.31 -9.52 9.76
CA SER A 6 13.73 -9.25 9.51
C SER A 6 14.34 -10.07 8.36
N SER A 7 13.57 -10.97 7.72
CA SER A 7 14.12 -11.90 6.73
C SER A 7 14.43 -11.26 5.36
N HIS A 8 13.92 -10.06 5.09
CA HIS A 8 14.14 -9.37 3.81
C HIS A 8 14.64 -7.94 4.04
N PRO A 9 15.70 -7.52 3.32
CA PRO A 9 16.22 -6.17 3.45
C PRO A 9 15.17 -5.16 3.03
N GLY A 10 14.91 -4.18 3.90
CA GLY A 10 14.02 -3.07 3.62
C GLY A 10 14.75 -1.92 2.96
N HIS A 11 14.08 -1.25 2.07
CA HIS A 11 14.56 -0.08 1.34
C HIS A 11 13.57 1.07 1.50
N TYR A 12 14.02 2.29 1.20
CA TYR A 12 13.18 3.47 1.11
C TYR A 12 13.29 4.10 -0.27
N TYR A 13 12.15 4.48 -0.82
CA TYR A 13 12.03 5.28 -2.02
C TYR A 13 11.63 6.71 -1.61
N ASP A 14 12.48 7.68 -1.91
CA ASP A 14 12.22 9.09 -1.63
C ASP A 14 11.23 9.63 -2.66
N TRP A 15 9.95 9.57 -2.30
CA TRP A 15 8.85 10.06 -3.13
C TRP A 15 8.46 11.48 -2.72
N LYS A 16 7.91 12.26 -3.65
CA LYS A 16 7.57 13.68 -3.45
C LYS A 16 6.66 13.99 -2.24
N HIS A 17 5.92 13.03 -1.74
CA HIS A 17 5.02 13.19 -0.59
C HIS A 17 5.50 12.48 0.69
N GLY A 18 6.67 11.87 0.67
CA GLY A 18 7.25 11.16 1.81
C GLY A 18 7.98 9.89 1.41
N ARG A 19 8.75 9.33 2.32
CA ARG A 19 9.51 8.12 2.08
C ARG A 19 8.61 6.90 2.10
N ILE A 20 8.76 6.07 1.11
CA ILE A 20 7.98 4.85 0.89
C ILE A 20 8.85 3.65 1.21
N TYR A 21 8.46 2.89 2.21
CA TYR A 21 9.12 1.63 2.55
C TYR A 21 8.73 0.54 1.56
N TYR A 22 9.73 -0.23 1.11
CA TYR A 22 9.51 -1.41 0.29
C TYR A 22 10.55 -2.48 0.53
N THR A 23 10.26 -3.72 0.14
CA THR A 23 11.22 -4.81 0.08
C THR A 23 11.41 -5.28 -1.36
N LYS A 24 12.57 -5.83 -1.66
CA LYS A 24 12.90 -6.44 -2.95
C LYS A 24 13.59 -7.78 -2.70
N THR A 25 13.02 -8.87 -3.23
CA THR A 25 13.58 -10.22 -3.03
C THR A 25 13.38 -11.09 -4.25
N GLY A 26 14.16 -12.17 -4.34
CA GLY A 26 14.08 -13.12 -5.45
C GLY A 26 14.71 -12.61 -6.75
N SER A 27 14.49 -13.38 -7.81
CA SER A 27 14.99 -13.08 -9.17
C SER A 27 13.99 -13.59 -10.21
N GLY A 28 13.88 -12.86 -11.33
CA GLY A 28 12.93 -13.16 -12.42
C GLY A 28 12.07 -11.96 -12.77
N ALA A 29 10.91 -12.20 -13.38
CA ALA A 29 9.99 -11.13 -13.78
C ALA A 29 9.52 -10.30 -12.57
N PRO A 30 9.42 -8.96 -12.71
CA PRO A 30 8.98 -8.11 -11.61
C PRO A 30 7.52 -8.36 -11.23
N LEU A 31 7.28 -8.47 -9.92
CA LEU A 31 5.98 -8.66 -9.30
C LEU A 31 5.82 -7.66 -8.15
N LEU A 32 4.87 -6.74 -8.26
CA LEU A 32 4.54 -5.77 -7.21
C LEU A 32 3.32 -6.26 -6.42
N LEU A 33 3.47 -6.33 -5.10
CA LEU A 33 2.41 -6.70 -4.17
C LEU A 33 1.97 -5.48 -3.38
N ILE A 34 0.69 -5.13 -3.48
CA ILE A 34 0.07 -3.96 -2.84
C ILE A 34 -0.93 -4.47 -1.80
N HIS A 35 -0.68 -4.15 -0.54
CA HIS A 35 -1.55 -4.52 0.59
C HIS A 35 -2.85 -3.73 0.59
N ASP A 36 -3.84 -4.19 1.36
CA ASP A 36 -5.09 -3.47 1.55
C ASP A 36 -4.87 -2.08 2.18
N LEU A 37 -5.67 -1.09 1.78
CA LEU A 37 -5.60 0.26 2.32
C LEU A 37 -6.38 0.38 3.63
N HIS A 38 -5.74 -0.02 4.72
CA HIS A 38 -6.26 0.12 6.07
C HIS A 38 -5.16 0.62 7.01
N PRO A 39 -5.43 1.44 8.03
CA PRO A 39 -4.40 2.01 8.93
C PRO A 39 -3.47 0.98 9.58
N ALA A 40 -3.95 -0.23 9.84
CA ALA A 40 -3.17 -1.34 10.40
C ALA A 40 -2.53 -2.25 9.33
N SER A 41 -2.75 -2.00 8.04
CA SER A 41 -2.20 -2.81 6.95
C SER A 41 -0.76 -2.43 6.62
N SER A 42 -0.02 -3.39 6.11
CA SER A 42 1.35 -3.21 5.62
C SER A 42 1.73 -4.36 4.69
N SER A 43 2.91 -4.27 4.11
CA SER A 43 3.51 -5.35 3.31
C SER A 43 3.64 -6.70 4.06
N TYR A 44 3.50 -6.70 5.39
CA TYR A 44 3.44 -7.91 6.19
C TYR A 44 2.31 -8.88 5.77
N GLU A 45 1.25 -8.37 5.19
CA GLU A 45 0.15 -9.18 4.60
C GLU A 45 0.68 -10.29 3.69
N TRP A 46 1.75 -10.02 2.96
CA TRP A 46 2.36 -10.93 1.99
C TRP A 46 3.37 -11.91 2.57
N SER A 47 3.72 -11.81 3.84
CA SER A 47 4.83 -12.54 4.49
C SER A 47 4.79 -14.06 4.27
N ARG A 48 3.58 -14.65 4.28
CA ARG A 48 3.40 -16.09 4.09
C ARG A 48 3.63 -16.57 2.65
N MET A 49 3.48 -15.66 1.68
CA MET A 49 3.59 -15.99 0.25
C MET A 49 4.99 -15.69 -0.31
N MET A 50 5.76 -14.83 0.34
CA MET A 50 7.05 -14.37 -0.15
C MET A 50 7.99 -15.49 -0.56
N LYS A 51 8.26 -16.47 0.32
CA LYS A 51 9.16 -17.63 0.05
C LYS A 51 8.78 -18.43 -1.18
N LYS A 52 7.52 -18.40 -1.59
CA LYS A 52 7.03 -19.12 -2.75
C LYS A 52 7.17 -18.27 -4.01
N LEU A 53 6.81 -16.99 -3.93
CA LEU A 53 6.83 -16.06 -5.05
C LEU A 53 8.25 -15.68 -5.49
N GLU A 54 9.19 -15.52 -4.54
CA GLU A 54 10.59 -15.14 -4.82
C GLU A 54 11.40 -16.20 -5.58
N LYS A 55 10.89 -17.43 -5.68
CA LYS A 55 11.55 -18.50 -6.44
C LYS A 55 11.55 -18.22 -7.95
N THR A 56 10.58 -17.51 -8.45
CA THR A 56 10.36 -17.30 -9.89
C THR A 56 10.19 -15.84 -10.28
N ASN A 57 10.13 -14.94 -9.29
CA ASN A 57 9.89 -13.53 -9.51
C ASN A 57 10.87 -12.67 -8.73
N THR A 58 11.16 -11.47 -9.23
CA THR A 58 11.66 -10.37 -8.41
C THR A 58 10.46 -9.72 -7.75
N VAL A 59 10.23 -10.03 -6.47
CA VAL A 59 9.06 -9.59 -5.72
C VAL A 59 9.34 -8.28 -5.02
N TYR A 60 8.53 -7.30 -5.28
CA TYR A 60 8.48 -6.02 -4.57
C TYR A 60 7.24 -6.00 -3.68
N THR A 61 7.40 -5.68 -2.40
CA THR A 61 6.28 -5.33 -1.52
C THR A 61 6.42 -3.89 -1.11
N ILE A 62 5.34 -3.15 -1.12
CA ILE A 62 5.32 -1.72 -0.78
C ILE A 62 4.44 -1.49 0.44
N ASP A 63 4.88 -0.67 1.39
CA ASP A 63 3.99 -0.07 2.37
C ASP A 63 3.44 1.24 1.78
N LEU A 64 2.14 1.32 1.59
CA LEU A 64 1.49 2.52 1.04
C LEU A 64 1.75 3.74 1.94
N LEU A 65 1.79 4.94 1.37
CA LEU A 65 1.91 6.17 2.15
C LEU A 65 0.80 6.24 3.21
N GLY A 66 1.15 6.54 4.44
CA GLY A 66 0.22 6.49 5.57
C GLY A 66 0.14 5.13 6.27
N CYS A 67 0.76 4.08 5.75
CA CYS A 67 0.71 2.72 6.27
C CYS A 67 2.08 2.18 6.64
N GLY A 68 2.11 1.15 7.48
CA GLY A 68 3.31 0.39 7.83
C GLY A 68 4.50 1.27 8.25
N ARG A 69 5.62 1.09 7.55
CA ARG A 69 6.89 1.81 7.77
C ARG A 69 7.07 3.04 6.87
N SER A 70 6.14 3.28 5.93
CA SER A 70 6.12 4.49 5.11
C SER A 70 5.77 5.72 5.93
N ASP A 71 6.19 6.89 5.46
CA ASP A 71 5.88 8.16 6.09
C ASP A 71 4.35 8.40 6.15
N LYS A 72 3.93 9.17 7.15
CA LYS A 72 2.52 9.48 7.44
C LYS A 72 2.30 11.01 7.47
N PRO A 73 2.52 11.70 6.32
CA PRO A 73 2.37 13.15 6.27
C PRO A 73 0.92 13.56 6.54
N ASN A 74 0.75 14.75 7.13
CA ASN A 74 -0.56 15.34 7.36
C ASN A 74 -1.10 15.97 6.06
N ILE A 75 -1.56 15.13 5.15
CA ILE A 75 -2.14 15.52 3.86
C ILE A 75 -3.46 14.79 3.63
N THR A 76 -4.22 15.22 2.63
CA THR A 76 -5.41 14.49 2.21
C THR A 76 -5.02 13.28 1.37
N TYR A 77 -5.33 12.09 1.84
CA TYR A 77 -5.11 10.83 1.13
C TYR A 77 -6.27 10.58 0.16
N THR A 78 -5.97 10.58 -1.12
CA THR A 78 -6.95 10.35 -2.21
C THR A 78 -6.56 9.14 -3.03
N ASN A 79 -7.51 8.54 -3.73
CA ASN A 79 -7.21 7.46 -4.69
C ASN A 79 -6.18 7.91 -5.73
N TYR A 80 -6.26 9.16 -6.20
CA TYR A 80 -5.33 9.69 -7.17
C TYR A 80 -3.89 9.81 -6.63
N LEU A 81 -3.72 10.08 -5.34
CA LEU A 81 -2.42 10.06 -4.68
C LEU A 81 -1.76 8.68 -4.79
N TYR A 82 -2.53 7.62 -4.54
CA TYR A 82 -2.04 6.24 -4.65
C TYR A 82 -1.82 5.80 -6.09
N VAL A 83 -2.64 6.25 -7.04
CA VAL A 83 -2.38 6.08 -8.47
C VAL A 83 -1.00 6.61 -8.83
N GLN A 84 -0.71 7.87 -8.45
CA GLN A 84 0.60 8.48 -8.71
C GLN A 84 1.74 7.73 -8.01
N LEU A 85 1.51 7.24 -6.78
CA LEU A 85 2.52 6.46 -6.06
C LEU A 85 2.87 5.19 -6.82
N ILE A 86 1.88 4.42 -7.27
CA ILE A 86 2.09 3.16 -8.01
C ILE A 86 2.84 3.44 -9.31
N ASP A 87 2.39 4.41 -10.09
CA ASP A 87 3.00 4.76 -11.38
C ASP A 87 4.46 5.20 -11.20
N ASN A 88 4.72 6.09 -10.24
CA ASN A 88 6.08 6.55 -9.97
C ASN A 88 6.95 5.41 -9.42
N PHE A 89 6.43 4.57 -8.53
CA PHE A 89 7.19 3.44 -8.00
C PHE A 89 7.60 2.45 -9.09
N ILE A 90 6.71 2.14 -10.02
CA ILE A 90 7.07 1.28 -11.15
C ILE A 90 8.09 1.97 -12.05
N LYS A 91 7.93 3.25 -12.37
CA LYS A 91 8.84 4.01 -13.23
C LYS A 91 10.24 4.21 -12.63
N ASP A 92 10.30 4.53 -11.35
CA ASP A 92 11.55 4.98 -10.71
C ASP A 92 12.33 3.83 -10.06
N VAL A 93 11.61 2.86 -9.47
CA VAL A 93 12.19 1.76 -8.67
C VAL A 93 12.27 0.47 -9.46
N ILE A 94 11.16 0.03 -10.06
CA ILE A 94 11.11 -1.26 -10.78
C ILE A 94 11.68 -1.11 -12.19
N LYS A 95 11.32 -0.06 -12.92
CA LYS A 95 11.81 0.32 -14.26
C LYS A 95 11.47 -0.66 -15.38
N GLU A 96 10.53 -1.54 -15.16
CA GLU A 96 10.10 -2.57 -16.10
C GLU A 96 8.59 -2.76 -16.05
N LYS A 97 8.00 -3.30 -17.12
CA LYS A 97 6.61 -3.76 -17.11
C LYS A 97 6.41 -4.81 -16.03
N THR A 98 5.45 -4.57 -15.14
CA THR A 98 5.32 -5.27 -13.87
C THR A 98 3.98 -6.00 -13.78
N ASP A 99 4.01 -7.24 -13.29
CA ASP A 99 2.81 -7.91 -12.80
C ASP A 99 2.45 -7.31 -11.44
N VAL A 100 1.17 -6.95 -11.23
CA VAL A 100 0.72 -6.29 -10.00
C VAL A 100 -0.39 -7.09 -9.35
N VAL A 101 -0.25 -7.31 -8.04
CA VAL A 101 -1.30 -7.91 -7.19
C VAL A 101 -1.75 -6.87 -6.19
N ALA A 102 -3.06 -6.65 -6.08
CA ALA A 102 -3.66 -5.71 -5.14
C ALA A 102 -4.81 -6.37 -4.38
N THR A 103 -4.98 -6.01 -3.10
CA THR A 103 -6.02 -6.55 -2.21
C THR A 103 -6.94 -5.44 -1.70
N GLY A 104 -8.20 -5.81 -1.42
CA GLY A 104 -9.18 -4.95 -0.75
C GLY A 104 -9.41 -3.60 -1.43
N SER A 105 -9.37 -2.52 -0.67
CA SER A 105 -9.59 -1.15 -1.15
C SER A 105 -8.50 -0.69 -2.14
N SER A 106 -7.30 -1.27 -2.08
CA SER A 106 -6.20 -0.89 -2.98
C SER A 106 -6.45 -1.29 -4.44
N VAL A 107 -7.40 -2.20 -4.66
CA VAL A 107 -7.81 -2.62 -6.00
C VAL A 107 -8.31 -1.43 -6.83
N SER A 108 -9.08 -0.53 -6.25
CA SER A 108 -9.71 0.59 -6.96
C SER A 108 -8.67 1.50 -7.63
N PHE A 109 -7.69 1.97 -6.88
CA PHE A 109 -6.65 2.85 -7.44
C PHE A 109 -5.59 2.08 -8.26
N THR A 110 -5.40 0.77 -8.04
CA THR A 110 -4.56 -0.06 -8.91
C THR A 110 -5.17 -0.20 -10.30
N VAL A 111 -6.48 -0.41 -10.40
CA VAL A 111 -7.20 -0.43 -11.69
C VAL A 111 -7.14 0.93 -12.37
N MET A 112 -7.30 2.03 -11.61
CA MET A 112 -7.17 3.39 -12.14
C MET A 112 -5.76 3.63 -12.70
N ALA A 113 -4.69 3.27 -11.98
CA ALA A 113 -3.31 3.38 -12.42
C ALA A 113 -3.08 2.59 -13.71
N CYS A 114 -3.52 1.33 -13.76
CA CYS A 114 -3.43 0.50 -14.96
C CYS A 114 -4.17 1.11 -16.16
N ASN A 115 -5.33 1.74 -15.95
CA ASN A 115 -6.07 2.38 -17.03
C ASN A 115 -5.39 3.64 -17.56
N MET A 116 -4.72 4.40 -16.69
CA MET A 116 -4.01 5.62 -17.06
C MET A 116 -2.66 5.34 -17.74
N GLU A 117 -1.91 4.34 -17.28
CA GLU A 117 -0.55 4.05 -17.73
C GLU A 117 -0.38 2.56 -18.09
N LYS A 118 -1.17 2.08 -19.04
CA LYS A 118 -1.20 0.66 -19.47
C LYS A 118 0.17 0.05 -19.76
N ASN A 119 1.12 0.88 -20.19
CA ASN A 119 2.45 0.43 -20.56
C ASN A 119 3.32 -0.01 -19.36
N LEU A 120 2.94 0.37 -18.14
CA LEU A 120 3.66 -0.02 -16.91
C LEU A 120 3.24 -1.40 -16.41
N PHE A 121 2.05 -1.85 -16.79
CA PHE A 121 1.45 -3.09 -16.27
C PHE A 121 1.50 -4.20 -17.32
N LYS A 122 1.90 -5.39 -16.87
CA LYS A 122 1.87 -6.61 -17.70
C LYS A 122 0.60 -7.40 -17.44
N LYS A 123 0.32 -7.70 -16.16
CA LYS A 123 -0.90 -8.33 -15.66
C LYS A 123 -1.30 -7.68 -14.35
N ILE A 124 -2.59 -7.66 -14.05
CA ILE A 124 -3.11 -7.29 -12.73
C ILE A 124 -3.91 -8.46 -12.16
N ILE A 125 -3.70 -8.74 -10.89
CA ILE A 125 -4.44 -9.74 -10.12
C ILE A 125 -5.11 -9.01 -8.96
N LEU A 126 -6.42 -9.08 -8.91
CA LEU A 126 -7.24 -8.37 -7.94
C LEU A 126 -7.82 -9.38 -6.95
N ILE A 127 -7.53 -9.19 -5.67
CA ILE A 127 -7.94 -10.08 -4.59
C ILE A 127 -8.95 -9.36 -3.71
N ASN A 128 -10.14 -9.94 -3.57
CA ASN A 128 -11.19 -9.45 -2.69
C ASN A 128 -11.46 -7.94 -2.86
N PRO A 129 -11.80 -7.48 -4.09
CA PRO A 129 -12.09 -6.07 -4.32
C PRO A 129 -13.27 -5.61 -3.46
N GLU A 130 -13.16 -4.44 -2.83
CA GLU A 130 -14.30 -3.83 -2.16
C GLU A 130 -15.32 -3.36 -3.19
N GLU A 131 -16.61 -3.52 -2.86
CA GLU A 131 -17.68 -3.00 -3.70
C GLU A 131 -17.64 -1.47 -3.80
N MET A 132 -17.89 -0.93 -4.99
CA MET A 132 -18.00 0.52 -5.23
C MET A 132 -19.03 1.20 -4.31
N SER A 133 -20.05 0.46 -3.86
CA SER A 133 -21.04 0.94 -2.90
C SER A 133 -20.45 1.27 -1.53
N VAL A 134 -19.39 0.56 -1.11
CA VAL A 134 -18.69 0.83 0.16
C VAL A 134 -17.85 2.10 0.05
N LEU A 135 -17.22 2.34 -1.10
CA LEU A 135 -16.41 3.54 -1.35
C LEU A 135 -17.23 4.82 -1.40
N ASN A 136 -18.51 4.73 -1.76
CA ASN A 136 -19.44 5.87 -1.85
C ASN A 136 -20.25 6.11 -0.57
N ARG A 137 -20.05 5.33 0.51
CA ARG A 137 -20.75 5.57 1.77
C ARG A 137 -20.27 6.88 2.39
N THR A 138 -21.20 7.83 2.51
CA THR A 138 -20.97 9.02 3.34
C THR A 138 -20.63 8.58 4.77
N PRO A 139 -19.63 9.18 5.41
CA PRO A 139 -19.26 8.85 6.77
C PRO A 139 -20.49 8.96 7.69
N ASP A 140 -20.82 7.87 8.38
CA ASP A 140 -21.91 7.88 9.37
C ASP A 140 -21.58 8.91 10.47
N LYS A 141 -22.62 9.53 11.06
CA LYS A 141 -22.48 10.50 12.17
C LYS A 141 -21.57 9.97 13.29
N LYS A 142 -21.62 8.66 13.58
CA LYS A 142 -20.75 8.01 14.57
C LYS A 142 -19.27 8.04 14.19
N LYS A 143 -18.95 7.89 12.89
CA LYS A 143 -17.57 7.99 12.40
C LYS A 143 -17.04 9.41 12.47
N ASN A 144 -17.89 10.41 12.23
CA ASN A 144 -17.52 11.82 12.37
C ASN A 144 -17.25 12.20 13.84
N VAL A 145 -18.03 11.66 14.79
CA VAL A 145 -17.78 11.84 16.23
C VAL A 145 -16.47 11.17 16.65
N ALA A 146 -16.23 9.93 16.19
CA ALA A 146 -14.97 9.23 16.46
C ALA A 146 -13.77 9.98 15.87
N LYS A 147 -13.89 10.50 14.64
CA LYS A 147 -12.85 11.34 14.03
C LYS A 147 -12.62 12.61 14.85
N PHE A 148 -13.68 13.32 15.25
CA PHE A 148 -13.56 14.52 16.09
C PHE A 148 -12.85 14.24 17.43
N LEU A 149 -13.14 13.10 18.08
CA LEU A 149 -12.45 12.70 19.31
C LEU A 149 -10.98 12.36 19.09
N LEU A 150 -10.64 11.74 17.97
CA LEU A 150 -9.25 11.41 17.59
C LEU A 150 -8.45 12.67 17.19
N ASP A 151 -9.11 13.68 16.63
CA ASP A 151 -8.50 14.96 16.25
C ASP A 151 -8.23 15.87 17.47
N LEU A 152 -8.77 15.55 18.65
CA LEU A 152 -8.45 16.29 19.88
C LEU A 152 -7.02 15.97 20.36
N PRO A 153 -6.15 16.98 20.55
CA PRO A 153 -4.71 16.79 20.77
C PRO A 153 -4.36 15.85 21.94
N VAL A 154 -5.15 15.85 23.00
CA VAL A 154 -4.92 15.05 24.21
C VAL A 154 -5.49 13.65 24.06
N ILE A 155 -6.74 13.54 23.62
CA ILE A 155 -7.45 12.24 23.52
C ILE A 155 -6.91 11.42 22.34
N GLY A 156 -6.66 12.04 21.20
CA GLY A 156 -6.11 11.39 20.01
C GLY A 156 -4.74 10.78 20.30
N THR A 157 -3.84 11.53 20.95
CA THR A 157 -2.50 11.04 21.30
C THR A 157 -2.55 9.89 22.28
N PHE A 158 -3.42 9.95 23.28
CA PHE A 158 -3.58 8.88 24.27
C PHE A 158 -4.09 7.58 23.64
N LEU A 159 -5.13 7.66 22.80
CA LEU A 159 -5.69 6.49 22.11
C LEU A 159 -4.70 5.88 21.11
N TYR A 160 -3.93 6.72 20.42
CA TYR A 160 -2.94 6.26 19.45
C TYR A 160 -1.75 5.53 20.10
N ASN A 161 -1.37 5.91 21.32
CA ASN A 161 -0.25 5.28 22.04
C ASN A 161 -0.65 4.03 22.84
N THR A 162 -1.94 3.71 22.94
CA THR A 162 -2.45 2.53 23.68
C THR A 162 -2.87 1.37 22.76
N THR A 163 -2.79 1.54 21.45
CA THR A 163 -2.98 0.49 20.42
C THR A 163 -1.67 0.07 19.83
#